data_2e8ce89791a006bef845e596e894c927
#
_entry.id   2e8ce89791a006bef845e596e894c927
#
_cell.length_a   1.000
_cell.length_b   1.000
_cell.length_c   1.000
_cell.angle_alpha   90.00
_cell.angle_beta   90.00
_cell.angle_gamma   90.00
#
_symmetry.space_group_name_H-M   'P 1'
#
loop_
_entity.id
_entity.type
_entity.pdbx_description
1 polymer ?
#
loop_
_entity_poly.entity_id
_entity_poly.type
_entity_poly.pdbx_seq_one_letter_code
_entity_poly.pdbx_strand_id
1 'polypeptide(L)'
;MTFISNIQSVAKYESKLLIRSWFFRVFTVLAVTIITFFNFQLFVSEDSGGFWIATAIPSNIPYLILLLLNTGQAVIAIFLASDFLKRDKKLDTSEVFYVRPLSNAEYVIGKIWGNLRVFLLLNLIIMAITAAFNLTLGEVDWMAYLLYF
;
A
#
# COMPACT_ATOMS: atom_id res chain seq x y z
N MET A 1 24.54 -19.39 -1.23
CA MET A 1 23.17 -18.85 -1.06
C MET A 1 22.57 -18.63 -2.42
N THR A 2 21.30 -19.00 -2.63
CA THR A 2 20.65 -18.85 -3.93
C THR A 2 20.19 -17.39 -4.12
N PHE A 3 20.20 -16.89 -5.35
CA PHE A 3 19.73 -15.57 -5.77
C PHE A 3 18.38 -15.17 -5.11
N ILE A 4 17.44 -16.10 -5.09
CA ILE A 4 16.11 -15.88 -4.49
C ILE A 4 16.18 -15.71 -2.97
N SER A 5 17.01 -16.48 -2.28
CA SER A 5 17.18 -16.37 -0.82
C SER A 5 17.72 -15.00 -0.40
N ASN A 6 18.65 -14.45 -1.19
CA ASN A 6 19.20 -13.12 -0.96
C ASN A 6 18.15 -12.03 -1.12
N ILE A 7 17.36 -12.07 -2.20
CA ILE A 7 16.25 -11.14 -2.44
C ILE A 7 15.21 -11.19 -1.31
N GLN A 8 14.83 -12.39 -0.87
CA GLN A 8 13.87 -12.54 0.22
C GLN A 8 14.37 -11.98 1.55
N SER A 9 15.67 -12.17 1.84
CA SER A 9 16.29 -11.65 3.05
C SER A 9 16.30 -10.12 3.06
N VAL A 10 16.68 -9.49 1.94
CA VAL A 10 16.61 -8.03 1.76
C VAL A 10 15.16 -7.53 1.87
N ALA A 11 14.23 -8.18 1.17
CA ALA A 11 12.82 -7.81 1.18
C ALA A 11 12.20 -7.86 2.58
N LYS A 12 12.52 -8.91 3.35
CA LYS A 12 12.05 -9.05 4.75
C LYS A 12 12.58 -7.93 5.63
N TYR A 13 13.84 -7.56 5.46
CA TYR A 13 14.45 -6.47 6.23
C TYR A 13 13.82 -5.12 5.87
N GLU A 14 13.68 -4.81 4.57
CA GLU A 14 13.08 -3.56 4.09
C GLU A 14 11.61 -3.44 4.48
N SER A 15 10.82 -4.50 4.36
CA SER A 15 9.41 -4.51 4.81
C SER A 15 9.31 -4.17 6.31
N LYS A 16 10.16 -4.77 7.14
CA LYS A 16 10.19 -4.50 8.58
C LYS A 16 10.59 -3.05 8.89
N LEU A 17 11.54 -2.53 8.13
CA LEU A 17 12.03 -1.17 8.27
C LEU A 17 10.97 -0.15 7.87
N LEU A 18 10.23 -0.40 6.77
CA LEU A 18 9.14 0.44 6.30
C LEU A 18 7.99 0.49 7.33
N ILE A 19 7.54 -0.66 7.84
CA ILE A 19 6.49 -0.72 8.85
C ILE A 19 6.88 0.01 10.15
N ARG A 20 8.17 0.02 10.49
CA ARG A 20 8.70 0.73 11.67
C ARG A 20 8.89 2.22 11.44
N SER A 21 8.93 2.67 10.20
CA SER A 21 9.06 4.08 9.84
C SER A 21 7.90 4.90 10.40
N TRP A 22 8.20 5.99 11.08
CA TRP A 22 7.20 6.95 11.59
C TRP A 22 6.33 7.50 10.44
N PHE A 23 6.96 7.85 9.35
CA PHE A 23 6.29 8.39 8.19
C PHE A 23 5.25 7.41 7.62
N PHE A 24 5.62 6.14 7.47
CA PHE A 24 4.71 5.11 6.97
C PHE A 24 3.55 4.84 7.95
N ARG A 25 3.81 4.87 9.25
CA ARG A 25 2.75 4.70 10.27
C ARG A 25 1.72 5.83 10.21
N VAL A 26 2.20 7.09 10.15
CA VAL A 26 1.30 8.25 10.01
C VAL A 26 0.47 8.14 8.75
N PHE A 27 1.11 7.79 7.62
CA PHE A 27 0.39 7.57 6.37
C PHE A 27 -0.67 6.47 6.48
N THR A 28 -0.32 5.32 7.05
CA THR A 28 -1.26 4.20 7.21
C THR A 28 -2.47 4.60 8.05
N VAL A 29 -2.25 5.31 9.16
CA VAL A 29 -3.34 5.81 10.02
C VAL A 29 -4.21 6.79 9.25
N LEU A 30 -3.61 7.76 8.55
CA LEU A 30 -4.35 8.73 7.73
C LEU A 30 -5.15 8.03 6.62
N ALA A 31 -4.54 7.11 5.87
CA ALA A 31 -5.21 6.39 4.79
C ALA A 31 -6.40 5.59 5.32
N VAL A 32 -6.23 4.82 6.39
CA VAL A 32 -7.31 4.05 7.01
C VAL A 32 -8.42 4.98 7.52
N THR A 33 -8.07 6.08 8.20
CA THR A 33 -9.06 7.03 8.73
C THR A 33 -9.86 7.69 7.60
N ILE A 34 -9.18 8.20 6.57
CA ILE A 34 -9.83 8.89 5.45
C ILE A 34 -10.76 7.92 4.70
N ILE A 35 -10.29 6.71 4.41
CA ILE A 35 -11.08 5.73 3.66
C ILE A 35 -12.25 5.20 4.50
N THR A 36 -12.06 4.97 5.79
CA THR A 36 -13.15 4.58 6.69
C THR A 36 -14.19 5.69 6.79
N PHE A 37 -13.76 6.95 6.93
CA PHE A 37 -14.67 8.12 6.92
C PHE A 37 -15.42 8.23 5.60
N PHE A 38 -14.76 8.02 4.47
CA PHE A 38 -15.40 8.05 3.16
C PHE A 38 -16.46 6.94 3.02
N ASN A 39 -16.13 5.69 3.42
CA ASN A 39 -17.11 4.60 3.44
C ASN A 39 -18.28 4.89 4.38
N PHE A 40 -18.02 5.48 5.54
CA PHE A 40 -19.06 5.88 6.48
C PHE A 40 -19.99 6.95 5.89
N GLN A 41 -19.45 7.94 5.19
CA GLN A 41 -20.24 8.96 4.49
C GLN A 41 -21.10 8.35 3.38
N LEU A 42 -20.60 7.38 2.63
CA LEU A 42 -21.38 6.64 1.65
C LEU A 42 -22.56 5.91 2.33
N PHE A 43 -22.32 5.29 3.47
CA PHE A 43 -23.34 4.60 4.26
C PHE A 43 -24.44 5.54 4.76
N VAL A 44 -24.09 6.72 5.29
CA VAL A 44 -25.05 7.68 5.86
C VAL A 44 -25.80 8.45 4.78
N SER A 45 -25.23 8.68 3.61
CA SER A 45 -25.83 9.48 2.54
C SER A 45 -26.79 8.71 1.64
N GLU A 46 -27.06 7.45 1.92
CA GLU A 46 -28.05 6.65 1.20
C GLU A 46 -29.44 7.31 1.23
N ASP A 47 -29.79 7.99 2.34
CA ASP A 47 -31.05 8.72 2.50
C ASP A 47 -31.10 10.13 1.87
N SER A 48 -29.96 10.72 1.53
CA SER A 48 -29.86 12.16 1.20
C SER A 48 -29.57 12.50 -0.26
N GLY A 49 -29.54 11.52 -1.16
CA GLY A 49 -29.56 11.77 -2.63
C GLY A 49 -28.33 12.48 -3.24
N GLY A 50 -27.34 12.86 -2.45
CA GLY A 50 -26.25 13.73 -2.92
C GLY A 50 -25.05 13.04 -3.57
N PHE A 51 -24.86 11.74 -3.37
CA PHE A 51 -23.67 11.00 -3.85
C PHE A 51 -23.99 9.94 -4.90
N TRP A 52 -25.18 10.02 -5.50
CA TRP A 52 -25.77 9.03 -6.41
C TRP A 52 -24.89 8.65 -7.61
N ILE A 53 -24.09 9.58 -8.14
CA ILE A 53 -23.30 9.33 -9.36
C ILE A 53 -22.13 8.38 -9.10
N ALA A 54 -21.54 8.42 -7.90
CA ALA A 54 -20.42 7.55 -7.54
C ALA A 54 -20.86 6.17 -7.04
N THR A 55 -22.08 6.09 -6.48
CA THR A 55 -22.64 4.88 -5.86
C THR A 55 -23.70 4.19 -6.71
N ALA A 56 -24.12 4.80 -7.84
CA ALA A 56 -25.12 4.24 -8.75
C ALA A 56 -24.76 2.83 -9.26
N ILE A 57 -23.49 2.47 -9.20
CA ILE A 57 -22.98 1.16 -9.58
C ILE A 57 -22.09 0.64 -8.43
N PRO A 58 -22.48 -0.43 -7.70
CA PRO A 58 -21.70 -1.00 -6.59
C PRO A 58 -20.26 -1.34 -6.94
N SER A 59 -19.98 -1.65 -8.20
CA SER A 59 -18.63 -1.93 -8.71
C SER A 59 -17.71 -0.70 -8.75
N ASN A 60 -18.24 0.53 -8.70
CA ASN A 60 -17.42 1.75 -8.72
C ASN A 60 -16.76 2.05 -7.37
N ILE A 61 -17.34 1.61 -6.27
CA ILE A 61 -16.82 1.89 -4.92
C ILE A 61 -15.40 1.34 -4.73
N PRO A 62 -15.13 0.04 -4.97
CA PRO A 62 -13.77 -0.49 -4.83
C PRO A 62 -12.77 0.19 -5.79
N TYR A 63 -13.20 0.53 -7.00
CA TYR A 63 -12.36 1.23 -7.96
C TYR A 63 -11.92 2.62 -7.45
N LEU A 64 -12.86 3.45 -6.97
CA LEU A 64 -12.55 4.78 -6.47
C LEU A 64 -11.64 4.74 -5.25
N ILE A 65 -11.86 3.81 -4.34
CA ILE A 65 -11.05 3.64 -3.13
C ILE A 65 -9.64 3.19 -3.48
N LEU A 66 -9.49 2.22 -4.38
CA LEU A 66 -8.17 1.78 -4.85
C LEU A 66 -7.44 2.88 -5.61
N LEU A 67 -8.13 3.64 -6.46
CA LEU A 67 -7.54 4.77 -7.18
C LEU A 67 -6.97 5.81 -6.20
N LEU A 68 -7.75 6.20 -5.19
CA LEU A 68 -7.33 7.16 -4.17
C LEU A 68 -6.12 6.64 -3.37
N LEU A 69 -6.20 5.38 -2.93
CA LEU A 69 -5.15 4.74 -2.15
C LEU A 69 -3.86 4.59 -2.95
N ASN A 70 -3.94 4.08 -4.18
CA ASN A 70 -2.77 3.87 -5.04
C ASN A 70 -2.11 5.19 -5.43
N THR A 71 -2.88 6.26 -5.64
CA THR A 71 -2.34 7.60 -5.86
C THR A 71 -1.55 8.08 -4.64
N GLY A 72 -2.09 7.93 -3.44
CA GLY A 72 -1.38 8.24 -2.21
C GLY A 72 -0.12 7.38 -2.01
N GLN A 73 -0.19 6.09 -2.29
CA GLN A 73 0.95 5.18 -2.23
C GLN A 73 2.05 5.54 -3.24
N ALA A 74 1.68 5.96 -4.46
CA ALA A 74 2.64 6.41 -5.46
C ALA A 74 3.44 7.63 -4.98
N VAL A 75 2.77 8.62 -4.39
CA VAL A 75 3.44 9.78 -3.78
C VAL A 75 4.43 9.33 -2.71
N ILE A 76 4.03 8.42 -1.83
CA ILE A 76 4.90 7.92 -0.77
C ILE A 76 6.07 7.11 -1.31
N ALA A 77 5.85 6.31 -2.36
CA ALA A 77 6.93 5.57 -3.00
C ALA A 77 8.02 6.49 -3.54
N ILE A 78 7.65 7.67 -4.08
CA ILE A 78 8.60 8.70 -4.54
C ILE A 78 9.41 9.25 -3.36
N PHE A 79 8.76 9.59 -2.24
CA PHE A 79 9.45 10.07 -1.05
C PHE A 79 10.38 9.01 -0.46
N LEU A 80 9.94 7.75 -0.38
CA LEU A 80 10.76 6.65 0.08
C LEU A 80 11.98 6.43 -0.82
N ALA A 81 11.81 6.48 -2.13
CA ALA A 81 12.92 6.34 -3.07
C ALA A 81 13.96 7.46 -2.88
N SER A 82 13.51 8.70 -2.66
CA SER A 82 14.39 9.84 -2.36
C SER A 82 15.15 9.65 -1.03
N ASP A 83 14.46 9.18 0.00
CA ASP A 83 15.05 8.99 1.33
C ASP A 83 16.05 7.82 1.35
N PHE A 84 15.81 6.77 0.57
CA PHE A 84 16.76 5.66 0.40
C PHE A 84 18.10 6.11 -0.14
N LEU A 85 18.09 6.95 -1.17
CA LEU A 85 19.33 7.48 -1.76
C LEU A 85 20.14 8.32 -0.77
N LYS A 86 19.46 9.11 0.07
CA LYS A 86 20.11 9.93 1.11
C LYS A 86 20.67 9.08 2.23
N ARG A 87 19.94 8.07 2.67
CA ARG A 87 20.32 7.19 3.77
C ARG A 87 21.48 6.27 3.40
N ASP A 88 21.45 5.70 2.20
CA ASP A 88 22.52 4.85 1.72
C ASP A 88 23.86 5.62 1.58
N LYS A 89 23.79 6.92 1.19
CA LYS A 89 24.97 7.79 1.19
C LYS A 89 25.47 8.16 2.59
N LYS A 90 24.56 8.31 3.57
CA LYS A 90 24.91 8.79 4.92
C LYS A 90 25.49 7.70 5.82
N LEU A 91 25.21 6.42 5.52
CA LEU A 91 25.65 5.28 6.31
C LEU A 91 27.00 4.71 5.86
N ASP A 92 27.66 5.32 4.86
CA ASP A 92 28.93 4.81 4.27
C ASP A 92 28.89 3.29 3.97
N THR A 93 27.67 2.80 3.71
CA THR A 93 27.39 1.38 3.47
C THR A 93 28.06 0.88 2.19
N SER A 94 28.67 1.78 1.40
CA SER A 94 29.48 1.38 0.26
C SER A 94 30.57 0.37 0.64
N GLU A 95 31.26 0.54 1.78
CA GLU A 95 32.28 -0.40 2.24
C GLU A 95 31.70 -1.74 2.69
N VAL A 96 30.51 -1.76 3.29
CA VAL A 96 29.84 -3.00 3.73
C VAL A 96 29.30 -3.81 2.54
N PHE A 97 28.96 -3.16 1.42
CA PHE A 97 28.54 -3.85 0.19
C PHE A 97 29.66 -4.66 -0.46
N TYR A 98 30.92 -4.19 -0.37
CA TYR A 98 32.06 -4.92 -0.93
C TYR A 98 32.41 -6.20 -0.14
N VAL A 99 31.94 -6.31 1.10
CA VAL A 99 32.21 -7.47 1.96
C VAL A 99 31.14 -8.56 1.87
N ARG A 100 29.95 -8.25 1.33
CA ARG A 100 28.87 -9.22 1.16
C ARG A 100 28.76 -9.70 -0.29
N PRO A 101 28.56 -10.99 -0.55
CA PRO A 101 28.37 -11.54 -1.90
C PRO A 101 26.95 -11.28 -2.43
N LEU A 102 26.49 -10.01 -2.37
CA LEU A 102 25.22 -9.57 -2.88
C LEU A 102 25.43 -8.76 -4.15
N SER A 103 24.76 -9.11 -5.24
CA SER A 103 24.78 -8.29 -6.44
C SER A 103 23.89 -7.04 -6.25
N ASN A 104 24.24 -5.94 -6.92
CA ASN A 104 23.44 -4.71 -6.90
C ASN A 104 21.98 -4.99 -7.35
N ALA A 105 21.79 -5.91 -8.29
CA ALA A 105 20.47 -6.31 -8.76
C ALA A 105 19.64 -7.00 -7.65
N GLU A 106 20.22 -7.94 -6.91
CA GLU A 106 19.55 -8.62 -5.78
C GLU A 106 19.12 -7.62 -4.71
N TYR A 107 19.94 -6.63 -4.44
CA TYR A 107 19.65 -5.60 -3.46
C TYR A 107 18.48 -4.71 -3.89
N VAL A 108 18.53 -4.17 -5.13
CA VAL A 108 17.48 -3.28 -5.65
C VAL A 108 16.14 -4.03 -5.77
N ILE A 109 16.15 -5.24 -6.34
CA ILE A 109 14.95 -6.07 -6.47
C ILE A 109 14.39 -6.41 -5.08
N GLY A 110 15.24 -6.75 -4.12
CA GLY A 110 14.83 -7.02 -2.75
C GLY A 110 14.15 -5.84 -2.08
N LYS A 111 14.67 -4.61 -2.28
CA LYS A 111 14.05 -3.37 -1.78
C LYS A 111 12.66 -3.13 -2.39
N ILE A 112 12.58 -3.22 -3.71
CA ILE A 112 11.30 -3.03 -4.43
C ILE A 112 10.28 -4.06 -3.94
N TRP A 113 10.68 -5.32 -3.87
CA TRP A 113 9.81 -6.40 -3.44
C TRP A 113 9.36 -6.27 -1.98
N GLY A 114 10.25 -5.79 -1.10
CA GLY A 114 9.92 -5.50 0.29
C GLY A 114 8.86 -4.42 0.45
N ASN A 115 8.99 -3.33 -0.30
CA ASN A 115 8.02 -2.22 -0.29
C ASN A 115 6.69 -2.64 -0.91
N LEU A 116 6.73 -3.35 -2.04
CA LEU A 116 5.53 -3.84 -2.71
C LEU A 116 4.68 -4.72 -1.80
N ARG A 117 5.30 -5.63 -1.05
CA ARG A 117 4.58 -6.47 -0.06
C ARG A 117 3.82 -5.65 0.98
N VAL A 118 4.42 -4.58 1.49
CA VAL A 118 3.79 -3.75 2.53
C VAL A 118 2.63 -2.94 1.96
N PHE A 119 2.78 -2.38 0.76
CA PHE A 119 1.71 -1.65 0.08
C PHE A 119 0.56 -2.59 -0.31
N LEU A 120 0.86 -3.78 -0.80
CA LEU A 120 -0.14 -4.79 -1.13
C LEU A 120 -0.93 -5.23 0.11
N LEU A 121 -0.25 -5.42 1.24
CA LEU A 121 -0.90 -5.75 2.51
C LEU A 121 -1.83 -4.61 2.97
N LEU A 122 -1.42 -3.36 2.82
CA LEU A 122 -2.26 -2.20 3.14
C LEU A 122 -3.48 -2.15 2.21
N ASN A 123 -3.32 -2.40 0.91
CA ASN A 123 -4.44 -2.50 -0.04
C ASN A 123 -5.44 -3.58 0.40
N LEU A 124 -4.96 -4.76 0.77
CA LEU A 124 -5.81 -5.86 1.26
C LEU A 124 -6.62 -5.45 2.50
N ILE A 125 -5.98 -4.81 3.47
CA ILE A 125 -6.67 -4.35 4.70
C ILE A 125 -7.76 -3.34 4.36
N ILE A 126 -7.46 -2.37 3.51
CA ILE A 126 -8.42 -1.33 3.14
C ILE A 126 -9.58 -1.91 2.32
N MET A 127 -9.29 -2.83 1.39
CA MET A 127 -10.34 -3.51 0.63
C MET A 127 -11.23 -4.38 1.53
N ALA A 128 -10.66 -5.04 2.55
CA ALA A 128 -11.45 -5.77 3.52
C ALA A 128 -12.38 -4.85 4.33
N ILE A 129 -11.90 -3.67 4.74
CA ILE A 129 -12.72 -2.67 5.42
C ILE A 129 -13.86 -2.19 4.50
N THR A 130 -13.55 -1.86 3.26
CA THR A 130 -14.54 -1.41 2.27
C THR A 130 -15.58 -2.49 1.98
N ALA A 131 -15.15 -3.75 1.82
CA ALA A 131 -16.06 -4.88 1.63
C ALA A 131 -16.98 -5.07 2.84
N ALA A 132 -16.48 -4.90 4.06
CA ALA A 132 -17.28 -4.98 5.28
C ALA A 132 -18.38 -3.90 5.32
N PHE A 133 -18.08 -2.66 4.92
CA PHE A 133 -19.10 -1.60 4.78
C PHE A 133 -20.11 -1.94 3.68
N ASN A 134 -19.66 -2.39 2.52
CA ASN A 134 -20.57 -2.72 1.41
C ASN A 134 -21.50 -3.90 1.74
N LEU A 135 -21.06 -4.86 2.55
CA LEU A 135 -21.92 -5.95 3.03
C LEU A 135 -23.11 -5.42 3.86
N THR A 136 -22.95 -4.31 4.56
CA THR A 136 -24.03 -3.68 5.31
C THR A 136 -25.03 -2.92 4.41
N LEU A 137 -24.58 -2.49 3.22
CA LEU A 137 -25.41 -1.83 2.20
C LEU A 137 -26.20 -2.81 1.32
N GLY A 138 -25.94 -4.13 1.43
CA GLY A 138 -26.74 -5.19 0.82
C GLY A 138 -26.30 -5.66 -0.56
N GLU A 139 -25.56 -4.88 -1.34
CA GLU A 139 -25.11 -5.25 -2.68
C GLU A 139 -23.58 -5.19 -2.79
N VAL A 140 -22.93 -6.35 -2.88
CA VAL A 140 -21.48 -6.44 -3.09
C VAL A 140 -21.19 -7.11 -4.43
N ASP A 141 -20.56 -6.37 -5.33
CA ASP A 141 -20.01 -6.95 -6.55
C ASP A 141 -18.63 -7.55 -6.29
N TRP A 142 -18.60 -8.81 -5.89
CA TRP A 142 -17.36 -9.55 -5.61
C TRP A 142 -16.43 -9.64 -6.82
N MET A 143 -17.00 -9.62 -8.04
CA MET A 143 -16.22 -9.67 -9.27
C MET A 143 -15.41 -8.38 -9.44
N ALA A 144 -16.00 -7.22 -9.13
CA ALA A 144 -15.31 -5.93 -9.15
C ALA A 144 -14.14 -5.90 -8.15
N TYR A 145 -14.35 -6.42 -6.93
CA TYR A 145 -13.27 -6.52 -5.94
C TYR A 145 -12.09 -7.37 -6.42
N LEU A 146 -12.36 -8.48 -7.10
CA LEU A 146 -11.31 -9.35 -7.66
C LEU A 146 -10.60 -8.73 -8.88
N LEU A 147 -11.31 -7.96 -9.67
CA LEU A 147 -10.81 -7.43 -10.95
C LEU A 147 -9.96 -6.17 -10.75
N TYR A 148 -10.27 -5.37 -9.72
CA TYR A 148 -9.54 -4.14 -9.41
C TYR A 148 -8.39 -4.31 -8.42
N PHE A 149 -8.34 -5.43 -7.69
CA PHE A 149 -7.23 -5.77 -6.78
C PHE A 149 -6.04 -6.36 -7.53
#